data_adf94eccc7a40236a65dde1ab607f8b5
#
_entry.id   adf94eccc7a40236a65dde1ab607f8b5
#
_cell.length_a   1.000
_cell.length_b   1.000
_cell.length_c   1.000
_cell.angle_alpha   90.00
_cell.angle_beta   90.00
_cell.angle_gamma   90.00
#
_symmetry.space_group_name_H-M   'P 1'
#
loop_
_entity.id
_entity.type
_entity.pdbx_description
1 polymer ?
#
loop_
_entity_poly.entity_id
_entity_poly.type
_entity_poly.pdbx_seq_one_letter_code
_entity_poly.pdbx_strand_id
1 'polypeptide(L)'
;MTNKPDEAMKDSDCIMTDKWVSMNDKVNKKQKKKTLKPYQVNKKLMSKAKSDAIFMHCLPVGRGEEVTDEIIDGKQSVVWRQALNRVHAQKSIIKWCLD
;
A
#
# COMPACT_ATOMS: atom_id res chain seq x y z
N MET A 1 1.30 2.03 -18.61
CA MET A 1 0.50 2.60 -17.52
C MET A 1 -0.97 2.32 -17.80
N THR A 2 -1.75 1.86 -16.84
CA THR A 2 -3.18 1.52 -16.98
C THR A 2 -3.97 2.04 -15.78
N ASN A 3 -5.25 2.32 -15.97
CA ASN A 3 -6.20 2.64 -14.90
C ASN A 3 -7.07 1.43 -14.50
N LYS A 4 -6.76 0.25 -15.03
CA LYS A 4 -7.45 -1.00 -14.71
C LYS A 4 -6.61 -1.79 -13.70
N PRO A 5 -7.06 -1.92 -12.44
CA PRO A 5 -6.30 -2.61 -11.41
C PRO A 5 -5.92 -4.04 -11.80
N ASP A 6 -6.84 -4.76 -12.41
CA ASP A 6 -6.63 -6.14 -12.84
C ASP A 6 -5.47 -6.33 -13.83
N GLU A 7 -5.31 -5.38 -14.75
CA GLU A 7 -4.20 -5.38 -15.70
C GLU A 7 -2.88 -4.98 -15.02
N ALA A 8 -2.94 -4.00 -14.09
CA ALA A 8 -1.77 -3.55 -13.37
C ALA A 8 -1.17 -4.61 -12.45
N MET A 9 -2.02 -5.49 -11.92
CA MET A 9 -1.58 -6.55 -10.99
C MET A 9 -0.87 -7.72 -11.66
N LYS A 10 -1.15 -7.93 -12.96
CA LYS A 10 -0.59 -9.07 -13.69
C LYS A 10 0.95 -9.02 -13.66
N ASP A 11 1.53 -10.14 -13.24
CA ASP A 11 3.00 -10.35 -13.14
C ASP A 11 3.74 -9.35 -12.24
N SER A 12 3.01 -8.63 -11.36
CA SER A 12 3.62 -7.70 -10.41
C SER A 12 4.35 -8.43 -9.29
N ASP A 13 5.54 -7.93 -8.94
CA ASP A 13 6.37 -8.42 -7.82
C ASP A 13 6.04 -7.70 -6.51
N CYS A 14 5.55 -6.47 -6.60
CA CYS A 14 5.24 -5.63 -5.45
C CYS A 14 3.96 -4.83 -5.69
N ILE A 15 3.07 -4.87 -4.73
CA ILE A 15 1.85 -4.07 -4.71
C ILE A 15 1.94 -3.07 -3.57
N MET A 16 1.80 -1.80 -3.90
CA MET A 16 1.83 -0.73 -2.92
C MET A 16 0.58 0.14 -3.06
N THR A 17 -0.04 0.48 -1.94
CA THR A 17 -1.13 1.45 -1.87
C THR A 17 -0.88 2.46 -0.76
N ASP A 18 -1.63 3.54 -0.79
CA ASP A 18 -1.58 4.60 0.21
C ASP A 18 -3.00 4.93 0.67
N LYS A 19 -3.10 5.68 1.75
CA LYS A 19 -4.38 6.10 2.33
C LYS A 19 -5.20 6.94 1.35
N TRP A 20 -6.45 6.54 1.13
CA TRP A 20 -7.33 7.23 0.18
C TRP A 20 -7.75 8.62 0.64
N VAL A 21 -7.90 8.81 1.95
CA VAL A 21 -8.39 10.06 2.52
C VAL A 21 -7.42 10.56 3.58
N SER A 22 -6.74 11.64 3.27
CA SER A 22 -5.88 12.35 4.23
C SER A 22 -6.71 13.13 5.26
N MET A 23 -6.13 13.41 6.43
CA MET A 23 -6.79 14.27 7.45
C MET A 23 -7.05 15.69 6.93
N ASN A 24 -6.24 16.16 6.00
CA ASN A 24 -6.33 17.50 5.39
C ASN A 24 -7.22 17.55 4.15
N ASP A 25 -7.83 16.44 3.74
CA ASP A 25 -8.71 16.39 2.57
C ASP A 25 -10.00 17.19 2.82
N LYS A 26 -10.15 18.28 2.09
CA LYS A 26 -11.38 19.12 2.05
C LYS A 26 -12.47 18.52 1.15
N VAL A 27 -12.16 17.46 0.43
CA VAL A 27 -13.07 16.81 -0.54
C VAL A 27 -14.10 15.95 0.20
N ASN A 28 -15.26 15.74 -0.42
CA ASN A 28 -16.27 14.82 0.08
C ASN A 28 -15.68 13.40 0.20
N LYS A 29 -15.30 13.05 1.44
CA LYS A 29 -14.65 11.77 1.79
C LYS A 29 -15.45 10.56 1.29
N LYS A 30 -16.77 10.66 1.35
CA LYS A 30 -17.69 9.59 0.93
C LYS A 30 -17.60 9.33 -0.57
N GLN A 31 -17.59 10.39 -1.35
CA GLN A 31 -17.47 10.31 -2.81
C GLN A 31 -16.10 9.77 -3.23
N LYS A 32 -15.02 10.26 -2.61
CA LYS A 32 -13.65 9.80 -2.89
C LYS A 32 -13.50 8.30 -2.61
N LYS A 33 -13.99 7.81 -1.46
CA LYS A 33 -13.97 6.37 -1.13
C LYS A 33 -14.77 5.53 -2.13
N LYS A 34 -15.92 6.02 -2.60
CA LYS A 34 -16.72 5.34 -3.62
C LYS A 34 -15.96 5.21 -4.94
N THR A 35 -15.33 6.27 -5.38
CA THR A 35 -14.54 6.30 -6.64
C THR A 35 -13.32 5.39 -6.56
N LEU A 36 -12.66 5.32 -5.39
CA LEU A 36 -11.45 4.53 -5.21
C LEU A 36 -11.72 3.05 -4.85
N LYS A 37 -12.96 2.69 -4.52
CA LYS A 37 -13.31 1.31 -4.14
C LYS A 37 -12.83 0.22 -5.11
N PRO A 38 -12.84 0.40 -6.44
CA PRO A 38 -12.29 -0.59 -7.39
C PRO A 38 -10.80 -0.85 -7.23
N TYR A 39 -10.07 0.06 -6.60
CA TYR A 39 -8.61 -0.04 -6.37
C TYR A 39 -8.24 -0.61 -4.99
N GLN A 40 -9.22 -1.06 -4.21
CA GLN A 40 -8.95 -1.68 -2.92
C GLN A 40 -8.10 -2.95 -3.09
N VAL A 41 -6.97 -3.02 -2.39
CA VAL A 41 -6.16 -4.23 -2.35
C VAL A 41 -6.82 -5.23 -1.41
N ASN A 42 -7.41 -6.25 -2.00
CA ASN A 42 -8.08 -7.36 -1.32
C ASN A 42 -7.55 -8.69 -1.88
N LYS A 43 -7.99 -9.81 -1.31
CA LYS A 43 -7.55 -11.14 -1.72
C LYS A 43 -7.75 -11.40 -3.22
N LYS A 44 -8.88 -10.99 -3.78
CA LYS A 44 -9.18 -11.17 -5.21
C LYS A 44 -8.20 -10.39 -6.09
N LEU A 45 -7.87 -9.15 -5.73
CA LEU A 45 -6.92 -8.34 -6.47
C LEU A 45 -5.49 -8.87 -6.29
N MET A 46 -5.09 -9.17 -5.05
CA MET A 46 -3.75 -9.69 -4.74
C MET A 46 -3.46 -11.03 -5.42
N SER A 47 -4.46 -11.91 -5.59
CA SER A 47 -4.28 -13.20 -6.27
C SER A 47 -3.95 -13.11 -7.76
N LYS A 48 -4.03 -11.91 -8.36
CA LYS A 48 -3.64 -11.67 -9.76
C LYS A 48 -2.18 -11.32 -9.93
N ALA A 49 -1.50 -10.93 -8.85
CA ALA A 49 -0.07 -10.73 -8.82
C ALA A 49 0.68 -12.08 -8.75
N LYS A 50 2.01 -12.05 -8.83
CA LYS A 50 2.82 -13.25 -8.60
C LYS A 50 2.56 -13.84 -7.22
N SER A 51 2.71 -15.14 -7.08
CA SER A 51 2.46 -15.87 -5.82
C SER A 51 3.39 -15.43 -4.68
N ASP A 52 4.57 -14.93 -5.02
CA ASP A 52 5.59 -14.38 -4.11
C ASP A 52 5.58 -12.85 -4.05
N ALA A 53 4.64 -12.19 -4.71
CA ALA A 53 4.50 -10.74 -4.65
C ALA A 53 4.32 -10.25 -3.21
N ILE A 54 4.99 -9.15 -2.89
CA ILE A 54 4.89 -8.51 -1.57
C ILE A 54 3.87 -7.38 -1.56
N PHE A 55 3.25 -7.14 -0.40
CA PHE A 55 2.38 -5.99 -0.17
C PHE A 55 3.07 -4.95 0.71
N MET A 56 3.01 -3.68 0.30
CA MET A 56 3.60 -2.53 0.98
C MET A 56 2.56 -1.43 1.24
N HIS A 57 2.74 -0.69 2.33
CA HIS A 57 1.94 0.49 2.68
C HIS A 57 2.75 1.43 3.57
N CYS A 58 2.71 2.72 3.28
CA CYS A 58 3.51 3.72 4.02
C CYS A 58 2.98 4.07 5.42
N LEU A 59 1.76 3.59 5.79
CA LEU A 59 1.05 3.94 7.02
C LEU A 59 0.77 5.46 7.17
N PRO A 60 -0.27 5.87 7.91
CA PRO A 60 -1.28 5.04 8.55
C PRO A 60 -2.25 4.39 7.57
N VAL A 61 -2.79 3.23 7.91
CA VAL A 61 -3.67 2.43 7.05
C VAL A 61 -5.15 2.65 7.37
N GLY A 62 -6.00 2.66 6.34
CA GLY A 62 -7.45 2.58 6.44
C GLY A 62 -7.93 1.15 6.21
N ARG A 63 -7.98 0.34 7.28
CA ARG A 63 -8.45 -1.06 7.21
C ARG A 63 -9.86 -1.13 6.66
N GLY A 64 -10.10 -1.99 5.68
CA GLY A 64 -11.37 -2.09 4.96
C GLY A 64 -11.62 -0.97 3.93
N GLU A 65 -10.72 0.03 3.85
CA GLU A 65 -10.74 1.09 2.84
C GLU A 65 -9.80 0.73 1.68
N GLU A 66 -8.57 1.24 1.65
CA GLU A 66 -7.60 0.97 0.59
C GLU A 66 -7.04 -0.46 0.60
N VAL A 67 -7.11 -1.14 1.74
CA VAL A 67 -6.65 -2.53 1.90
C VAL A 67 -7.53 -3.27 2.92
N THR A 68 -7.70 -4.58 2.73
CA THR A 68 -8.40 -5.44 3.68
C THR A 68 -7.45 -5.99 4.75
N ASP A 69 -8.00 -6.35 5.93
CA ASP A 69 -7.22 -6.87 7.05
C ASP A 69 -6.43 -8.13 6.68
N GLU A 70 -7.02 -9.02 5.90
CA GLU A 70 -6.37 -10.26 5.45
C GLU A 70 -5.12 -10.03 4.59
N ILE A 71 -5.01 -8.88 3.94
CA ILE A 71 -3.85 -8.52 3.13
C ILE A 71 -2.78 -7.87 3.99
N ILE A 72 -3.15 -6.86 4.80
CA ILE A 72 -2.18 -6.13 5.60
C ILE A 72 -1.53 -6.99 6.68
N ASP A 73 -2.28 -7.94 7.24
CA ASP A 73 -1.79 -8.88 8.26
C ASP A 73 -1.38 -10.25 7.64
N GLY A 74 -1.49 -10.38 6.32
CA GLY A 74 -1.19 -11.62 5.59
C GLY A 74 0.30 -11.87 5.39
N LYS A 75 0.63 -13.08 4.94
CA LYS A 75 2.01 -13.55 4.76
C LYS A 75 2.83 -12.74 3.75
N GLN A 76 2.17 -12.14 2.76
CA GLN A 76 2.80 -11.32 1.72
C GLN A 76 3.03 -9.87 2.17
N SER A 77 2.47 -9.46 3.31
CA SER A 77 2.65 -8.12 3.85
C SER A 77 4.05 -7.93 4.45
N VAL A 78 4.73 -6.89 3.98
CA VAL A 78 6.01 -6.45 4.56
C VAL A 78 5.89 -5.07 5.21
N VAL A 79 4.67 -4.63 5.49
CA VAL A 79 4.35 -3.28 5.98
C VAL A 79 5.08 -2.96 7.29
N TRP A 80 5.11 -3.88 8.24
CA TRP A 80 5.78 -3.68 9.53
C TRP A 80 7.30 -3.62 9.39
N ARG A 81 7.87 -4.46 8.52
CA ARG A 81 9.29 -4.40 8.18
C ARG A 81 9.66 -3.13 7.42
N GLN A 82 8.80 -2.67 6.51
CA GLN A 82 8.94 -1.39 5.82
C GLN A 82 8.95 -0.22 6.83
N ALA A 83 8.04 -0.21 7.80
CA ALA A 83 7.99 0.83 8.83
C ALA A 83 9.27 0.86 9.67
N LEU A 84 9.80 -0.30 10.04
CA LEU A 84 11.07 -0.41 10.77
C LEU A 84 12.26 0.04 9.91
N ASN A 85 12.30 -0.32 8.64
CA ASN A 85 13.36 0.05 7.71
C ASN A 85 13.50 1.56 7.52
N ARG A 86 12.44 2.32 7.74
CA ARG A 86 12.50 3.78 7.73
C ARG A 86 13.52 4.33 8.74
N VAL A 87 13.60 3.72 9.93
CA VAL A 87 14.59 4.11 10.96
C VAL A 87 16.01 3.86 10.44
N HIS A 88 16.26 2.70 9.85
CA HIS A 88 17.60 2.33 9.35
C HIS A 88 18.02 3.22 8.17
N ALA A 89 17.13 3.44 7.23
CA ALA A 89 17.39 4.31 6.07
C ALA A 89 17.70 5.75 6.51
N GLN A 90 16.92 6.32 7.40
CA GLN A 90 17.14 7.68 7.90
C GLN A 90 18.45 7.80 8.68
N LYS A 91 18.78 6.83 9.54
CA LYS A 91 20.09 6.80 10.24
C LYS A 91 21.25 6.77 9.26
N SER A 92 21.17 5.96 8.20
CA SER A 92 22.22 5.86 7.19
C SER A 92 22.40 7.17 6.41
N ILE A 93 21.30 7.83 6.06
CA ILE A 93 21.33 9.13 5.38
C ILE A 93 21.97 10.20 6.29
N ILE A 94 21.55 10.28 7.56
CA ILE A 94 22.11 11.22 8.52
C ILE A 94 23.60 10.98 8.69
N LYS A 95 24.03 9.72 8.86
CA LYS A 95 25.45 9.39 8.95
C LYS A 95 26.21 9.86 7.72
N TRP A 96 25.71 9.55 6.52
CA TRP A 96 26.33 9.98 5.25
C TRP A 96 26.44 11.50 5.13
N CYS A 97 25.47 12.26 5.64
CA CYS A 97 25.51 13.72 5.62
C CYS A 97 26.51 14.33 6.62
N LEU A 98 26.89 13.58 7.65
CA LEU A 98 27.79 14.04 8.73
C LEU A 98 29.25 13.59 8.55
N ASP A 99 29.48 12.58 7.73
CA ASP A 99 30.82 12.09 7.35
C ASP A 99 31.40 12.93 6.20
#